data_02ff181daa97014d999f16b2364000e7
#
_entry.id   02ff181daa97014d999f16b2364000e7
#
_cell.length_a   1.000
_cell.length_b   1.000
_cell.length_c   1.000
_cell.angle_alpha   90.00
_cell.angle_beta   90.00
_cell.angle_gamma   90.00
#
_symmetry.space_group_name_H-M   'P 1'
#
loop_
_entity.id
_entity.type
_entity.pdbx_description
1 polymer ?
#
loop_
_entity_poly.entity_id
_entity_poly.type
_entity_poly.pdbx_seq_one_letter_code
_entity_poly.pdbx_strand_id
1 'polypeptide(L)'
;MNMRRAFRAFGVVGMLMAGSVAGFGGPASAVTSPAAGQSAADGRTSAVAAAPELHVSGNRLVTGSNSTFRPLGVNRSGGEFGCVQGKEIFDGPTDQAAVDAMKAWKINTVRIPLNEECWLGTGNLPPTAPSAAAYQQAVKTYADLLVANGINVILDLHWTWGEYTGPGGGCPDVAATCQKPMPDARYSPTFWSEVATMFKGNGAVIFDLFNEPYPDAANNWSDATAAWTCLRDGGTCAGITYPVAGMQTLVNAVRATGATNVIMSGGLEWTNNLSRWLEFKPADPTGNLMASWHSYNFNGCVTTSCWDSNIGAVAAQVPVQAGEIGQNTCAHDYIDQVMAWADANKVGYTAWTWNPWGCSGGNVLIEDWNGTPTSTYGEGFKAHLLSQTPGDPGGDTAAPTAPGTPTASEVTATSATLSWAASTDNVGVTGYDVVRVTGGTETRVAGSASNRVTVTGLSGNTAYTFAVYAKDAAGNRSTRSATVTVTTTGTPAGTCSVGYRLVGDWGSGFQSEITIRNTGAAAVSNWKLGFTFANGQTINNMWGGTPTQTGGSVSVIPASYTDTITAGGSVTLGFIANKGATNTAPTTFTLSGRTCTTA
;
A
#
# COMPACT_ATOMS: atom_id res chain seq x y z
N MET A 1 9.07 28.83 -7.81
CA MET A 1 7.75 29.40 -7.47
C MET A 1 7.49 28.98 -6.02
N ASN A 2 7.61 29.92 -5.09
CA ASN A 2 7.73 29.68 -3.66
C ASN A 2 6.38 29.35 -3.02
N MET A 3 6.21 28.17 -2.46
CA MET A 3 5.16 27.90 -1.47
C MET A 3 5.80 27.62 -0.10
N ARG A 4 5.94 28.68 0.68
CA ARG A 4 6.20 28.57 2.12
C ARG A 4 4.89 28.23 2.82
N ARG A 5 4.74 27.03 3.37
CA ARG A 5 3.68 26.71 4.34
C ARG A 5 4.30 26.59 5.72
N ALA A 6 3.81 27.44 6.60
CA ALA A 6 4.21 27.52 7.99
C ALA A 6 3.60 26.37 8.80
N PHE A 7 4.42 25.63 9.52
CA PHE A 7 3.99 24.72 10.57
C PHE A 7 3.56 25.53 11.79
N ARG A 8 2.33 25.33 12.25
CA ARG A 8 1.87 25.79 13.56
C ARG A 8 1.93 24.60 14.53
N ALA A 9 2.76 24.75 15.55
CA ALA A 9 2.74 23.89 16.72
C ALA A 9 1.43 24.08 17.49
N PHE A 10 0.66 23.02 17.70
CA PHE A 10 -0.51 23.03 18.56
C PHE A 10 -0.09 22.59 19.96
N GLY A 11 -0.16 23.52 20.90
CA GLY A 11 -0.06 23.23 22.32
C GLY A 11 -1.36 22.59 22.82
N VAL A 12 -1.24 21.47 23.52
CA VAL A 12 -2.34 20.78 24.18
C VAL A 12 -2.65 21.48 25.48
N VAL A 13 -3.85 22.05 25.58
CA VAL A 13 -4.42 22.57 26.83
C VAL A 13 -5.14 21.42 27.54
N GLY A 14 -4.62 21.02 28.71
CA GLY A 14 -5.25 20.04 29.55
C GLY A 14 -6.44 20.62 30.31
N MET A 15 -7.58 19.95 30.28
CA MET A 15 -8.76 20.28 31.08
C MET A 15 -8.92 19.24 32.20
N LEU A 16 -8.76 19.68 33.43
CA LEU A 16 -9.04 18.91 34.64
C LEU A 16 -10.54 18.79 34.87
N MET A 17 -11.02 17.57 35.06
CA MET A 17 -12.30 17.31 35.72
C MET A 17 -12.07 16.35 36.88
N ALA A 18 -12.37 16.81 38.08
CA ALA A 18 -12.41 16.03 39.31
C ALA A 18 -13.79 15.40 39.47
N GLY A 19 -13.86 14.11 39.70
CA GLY A 19 -15.08 13.39 40.02
C GLY A 19 -14.87 12.45 41.19
N SER A 20 -15.68 12.65 42.23
CA SER A 20 -15.57 12.10 43.57
C SER A 20 -15.98 10.61 43.67
N VAL A 21 -15.28 9.90 44.54
CA VAL A 21 -15.53 8.51 44.94
C VAL A 21 -16.66 8.45 46.00
N ALA A 22 -17.57 7.52 45.87
CA ALA A 22 -18.43 7.04 46.94
C ALA A 22 -18.43 5.51 46.98
N GLY A 23 -17.89 4.97 48.04
CA GLY A 23 -17.85 3.55 48.29
C GLY A 23 -19.14 3.04 48.94
N PHE A 24 -19.47 1.79 48.66
CA PHE A 24 -20.35 0.96 49.51
C PHE A 24 -19.80 -0.47 49.56
N GLY A 25 -19.47 -0.90 50.76
CA GLY A 25 -19.17 -2.27 51.10
C GLY A 25 -20.42 -3.05 51.49
N GLY A 26 -20.42 -4.35 51.30
CA GLY A 26 -21.41 -5.31 51.80
C GLY A 26 -20.93 -6.74 51.60
N PRO A 27 -21.31 -7.68 52.46
CA PRO A 27 -20.44 -8.79 52.90
C PRO A 27 -20.61 -10.11 52.11
N ALA A 28 -19.58 -10.93 52.23
CA ALA A 28 -19.49 -12.28 51.71
C ALA A 28 -20.52 -13.25 52.30
N SER A 29 -21.09 -14.12 51.48
CA SER A 29 -21.78 -15.33 51.88
C SER A 29 -21.19 -16.54 51.15
N ALA A 30 -20.67 -17.47 51.90
CA ALA A 30 -20.19 -18.76 51.46
C ALA A 30 -21.37 -19.70 51.15
N VAL A 31 -21.36 -20.35 49.99
CA VAL A 31 -22.24 -21.51 49.72
C VAL A 31 -21.39 -22.67 49.19
N THR A 32 -21.54 -23.80 49.86
CA THR A 32 -20.89 -25.08 49.69
C THR A 32 -21.33 -25.81 48.41
N SER A 33 -20.38 -26.57 47.84
CA SER A 33 -20.50 -27.49 46.69
C SER A 33 -21.47 -28.64 46.89
N PRO A 34 -21.90 -29.27 45.76
CA PRO A 34 -21.66 -30.71 45.68
C PRO A 34 -20.89 -31.11 44.39
N ALA A 35 -20.06 -32.12 44.55
CA ALA A 35 -19.28 -32.78 43.52
C ALA A 35 -20.15 -33.65 42.62
N ALA A 36 -19.93 -33.62 41.32
CA ALA A 36 -20.26 -34.70 40.38
C ALA A 36 -19.48 -34.56 39.07
N GLY A 37 -18.71 -35.60 38.77
CA GLY A 37 -18.48 -36.07 37.39
C GLY A 37 -17.45 -35.33 36.56
N GLN A 38 -16.18 -35.72 36.69
CA GLN A 38 -15.13 -35.42 35.72
C GLN A 38 -15.41 -36.10 34.39
N SER A 39 -15.65 -35.30 33.33
CA SER A 39 -15.31 -35.69 31.98
C SER A 39 -14.10 -34.82 31.59
N ALA A 40 -12.94 -35.44 31.51
CA ALA A 40 -11.71 -34.78 31.09
C ALA A 40 -11.84 -34.45 29.59
N ALA A 41 -12.23 -33.23 29.27
CA ALA A 41 -11.94 -32.63 28.00
C ALA A 41 -10.48 -32.15 28.06
N ASP A 42 -9.61 -32.78 27.30
CA ASP A 42 -8.19 -32.48 27.12
C ASP A 42 -8.08 -31.09 26.46
N GLY A 43 -8.22 -30.07 27.28
CA GLY A 43 -8.01 -28.66 26.87
C GLY A 43 -6.50 -28.37 26.81
N ARG A 44 -5.81 -28.91 25.84
CA ARG A 44 -4.51 -28.36 25.45
C ARG A 44 -4.75 -26.98 24.88
N THR A 45 -4.67 -25.95 25.70
CA THR A 45 -4.34 -24.62 25.24
C THR A 45 -2.95 -24.74 24.63
N SER A 46 -2.88 -24.70 23.27
CA SER A 46 -1.60 -24.59 22.59
C SER A 46 -0.91 -23.35 23.17
N ALA A 47 0.23 -23.55 23.85
CA ALA A 47 1.05 -22.43 24.29
C ALA A 47 1.34 -21.56 23.03
N VAL A 48 1.09 -20.25 23.14
CA VAL A 48 1.46 -19.32 22.08
C VAL A 48 2.97 -19.42 21.89
N ALA A 49 3.42 -19.67 20.67
CA ALA A 49 4.85 -19.68 20.37
C ALA A 49 5.41 -18.27 20.57
N ALA A 50 6.59 -18.16 21.17
CA ALA A 50 7.29 -16.88 21.26
C ALA A 50 7.60 -16.32 19.86
N ALA A 51 7.77 -15.01 19.76
CA ALA A 51 8.14 -14.35 18.51
C ALA A 51 9.45 -14.92 17.95
N PRO A 52 9.55 -15.14 16.63
CA PRO A 52 10.74 -15.73 16.04
C PRO A 52 11.95 -14.78 16.12
N GLU A 53 13.12 -15.37 16.33
CA GLU A 53 14.38 -14.66 16.10
C GLU A 53 14.55 -14.36 14.63
N LEU A 54 15.04 -13.16 14.30
CA LEU A 54 15.14 -12.65 12.94
C LEU A 54 16.59 -12.39 12.53
N HIS A 55 16.88 -12.59 11.26
CA HIS A 55 18.13 -12.17 10.63
C HIS A 55 17.91 -11.77 9.17
N VAL A 56 18.86 -11.04 8.60
CA VAL A 56 18.83 -10.62 7.20
C VAL A 56 19.37 -11.73 6.30
N SER A 57 18.65 -12.04 5.22
CA SER A 57 19.08 -12.94 4.16
C SER A 57 18.75 -12.34 2.80
N GLY A 58 19.78 -11.80 2.13
CA GLY A 58 19.57 -11.02 0.91
C GLY A 58 18.69 -9.80 1.16
N ASN A 59 17.60 -9.69 0.42
CA ASN A 59 16.64 -8.60 0.58
C ASN A 59 15.43 -8.95 1.47
N ARG A 60 15.60 -9.91 2.40
CA ARG A 60 14.51 -10.38 3.27
C ARG A 60 14.94 -10.47 4.73
N LEU A 61 13.98 -10.27 5.63
CA LEU A 61 14.07 -10.81 6.97
C LEU A 61 13.64 -12.26 6.95
N VAL A 62 14.39 -13.11 7.66
CA VAL A 62 14.04 -14.52 7.82
C VAL A 62 14.13 -14.94 9.29
N THR A 63 13.35 -15.94 9.63
CA THR A 63 13.36 -16.57 10.96
C THR A 63 14.54 -17.53 11.11
N GLY A 64 14.81 -18.03 12.31
CA GLY A 64 15.80 -19.06 12.55
C GLY A 64 15.60 -20.35 11.74
N SER A 65 14.39 -20.61 11.24
CA SER A 65 14.07 -21.69 10.29
C SER A 65 14.22 -21.30 8.81
N ASN A 66 14.77 -20.13 8.50
CA ASN A 66 14.88 -19.54 7.17
C ASN A 66 13.55 -19.25 6.47
N SER A 67 12.45 -19.21 7.19
CA SER A 67 11.17 -18.74 6.66
C SER A 67 11.19 -17.21 6.58
N THR A 68 10.74 -16.65 5.48
CA THR A 68 10.64 -15.19 5.34
C THR A 68 9.69 -14.62 6.40
N PHE A 69 10.05 -13.49 6.98
CA PHE A 69 9.23 -12.76 7.95
C PHE A 69 9.02 -11.33 7.46
N ARG A 70 7.80 -10.86 7.56
CA ARG A 70 7.46 -9.48 7.21
C ARG A 70 6.82 -8.81 8.44
N PRO A 71 7.46 -7.78 9.02
CA PRO A 71 6.90 -7.06 10.16
C PRO A 71 5.65 -6.29 9.73
N LEU A 72 4.50 -6.63 10.30
CA LEU A 72 3.21 -5.97 10.07
C LEU A 72 2.62 -5.58 11.42
N GLY A 73 2.41 -4.29 11.64
CA GLY A 73 1.95 -3.88 12.95
C GLY A 73 1.81 -2.40 13.17
N VAL A 74 2.10 -1.96 14.38
CA VAL A 74 1.80 -0.60 14.84
C VAL A 74 2.96 0.02 15.60
N ASN A 75 2.97 1.35 15.64
CA ASN A 75 3.76 2.11 16.59
C ASN A 75 2.96 2.23 17.89
N ARG A 76 3.59 1.95 19.03
CA ARG A 76 3.05 2.16 20.38
C ARG A 76 3.75 3.38 21.00
N SER A 77 3.28 4.55 20.62
CA SER A 77 3.77 5.83 21.12
C SER A 77 3.50 6.00 22.63
N GLY A 78 4.27 6.83 23.29
CA GLY A 78 4.18 7.10 24.72
C GLY A 78 5.54 7.06 25.41
N GLY A 79 6.41 6.10 25.05
CA GLY A 79 7.73 5.95 25.62
C GLY A 79 8.67 7.13 25.32
N GLU A 80 8.49 7.79 24.18
CA GLU A 80 9.30 8.93 23.76
C GLU A 80 9.01 10.23 24.52
N PHE A 81 7.77 10.42 25.02
CA PHE A 81 7.39 11.69 25.65
C PHE A 81 6.93 11.56 27.11
N GLY A 82 6.36 10.43 27.53
CA GLY A 82 5.72 10.31 28.85
C GLY A 82 6.67 10.66 29.99
N CYS A 83 7.82 10.03 30.03
CA CYS A 83 8.84 10.23 31.05
C CYS A 83 9.43 11.66 31.03
N VAL A 84 9.82 12.17 29.86
CA VAL A 84 10.44 13.50 29.75
C VAL A 84 9.47 14.63 30.12
N GLN A 85 8.17 14.37 30.05
CA GLN A 85 7.13 15.27 30.56
C GLN A 85 6.87 15.12 32.06
N GLY A 86 7.62 14.28 32.76
CA GLY A 86 7.44 14.01 34.20
C GLY A 86 6.19 13.24 34.55
N LYS A 87 5.68 12.45 33.61
CA LYS A 87 4.50 11.61 33.72
C LYS A 87 4.88 10.13 33.82
N GLU A 88 3.97 9.25 33.42
CA GLU A 88 4.19 7.82 33.32
C GLU A 88 5.21 7.48 32.21
N ILE A 89 5.73 6.26 32.19
CA ILE A 89 6.67 5.79 31.16
C ILE A 89 5.95 5.59 29.82
N PHE A 90 4.76 4.98 29.88
CA PHE A 90 3.85 4.85 28.75
C PHE A 90 2.52 5.53 29.08
N ASP A 91 1.87 6.12 28.11
CA ASP A 91 0.59 6.83 28.25
C ASP A 91 -0.64 5.90 28.25
N GLY A 92 -0.47 4.63 28.58
CA GLY A 92 -1.54 3.63 28.65
C GLY A 92 -1.01 2.24 28.98
N PRO A 93 -1.88 1.21 28.94
CA PRO A 93 -1.55 -0.13 29.41
C PRO A 93 -0.48 -0.81 28.55
N THR A 94 0.35 -1.61 29.22
CA THR A 94 1.37 -2.47 28.63
C THR A 94 1.25 -3.90 29.18
N ASP A 95 0.03 -4.30 29.54
CA ASP A 95 -0.32 -5.59 30.13
C ASP A 95 -0.79 -6.61 29.07
N GLN A 96 -1.15 -7.80 29.53
CA GLN A 96 -1.62 -8.88 28.66
C GLN A 96 -2.88 -8.50 27.88
N ALA A 97 -3.80 -7.72 28.48
CA ALA A 97 -5.03 -7.32 27.80
C ALA A 97 -4.74 -6.38 26.60
N ALA A 98 -3.79 -5.46 26.77
CA ALA A 98 -3.32 -4.60 25.67
C ALA A 98 -2.67 -5.42 24.55
N VAL A 99 -1.88 -6.44 24.88
CA VAL A 99 -1.28 -7.33 23.89
C VAL A 99 -2.33 -8.18 23.18
N ASP A 100 -3.33 -8.69 23.91
CA ASP A 100 -4.43 -9.47 23.32
C ASP A 100 -5.28 -8.62 22.33
N ALA A 101 -5.48 -7.33 22.64
CA ALA A 101 -6.13 -6.40 21.73
C ALA A 101 -5.35 -6.23 20.40
N MET A 102 -4.02 -6.14 20.46
CA MET A 102 -3.16 -6.09 19.28
C MET A 102 -3.20 -7.41 18.48
N LYS A 103 -3.17 -8.54 19.17
CA LYS A 103 -3.29 -9.88 18.54
C LYS A 103 -4.61 -10.05 17.80
N ALA A 104 -5.69 -9.46 18.30
CA ALA A 104 -7.00 -9.49 17.63
C ALA A 104 -6.99 -8.79 16.25
N TRP A 105 -6.00 -7.94 15.99
CA TRP A 105 -5.76 -7.32 14.69
C TRP A 105 -4.72 -8.07 13.85
N LYS A 106 -4.22 -9.23 14.30
CA LYS A 106 -3.11 -9.98 13.70
C LYS A 106 -1.79 -9.19 13.62
N ILE A 107 -1.59 -8.23 14.51
CA ILE A 107 -0.33 -7.53 14.64
C ILE A 107 0.77 -8.54 15.02
N ASN A 108 1.85 -8.58 14.24
CA ASN A 108 3.00 -9.44 14.51
C ASN A 108 4.25 -8.66 14.93
N THR A 109 4.20 -7.33 14.88
CA THR A 109 5.33 -6.45 15.23
C THR A 109 4.83 -5.16 15.87
N VAL A 110 5.49 -4.73 16.95
CA VAL A 110 5.23 -3.44 17.61
C VAL A 110 6.51 -2.63 17.63
N ARG A 111 6.46 -1.40 17.07
CA ARG A 111 7.54 -0.42 17.20
C ARG A 111 7.29 0.44 18.44
N ILE A 112 8.28 0.54 19.30
CA ILE A 112 8.24 1.26 20.57
C ILE A 112 9.21 2.44 20.48
N PRO A 113 8.70 3.67 20.30
CA PRO A 113 9.50 4.88 20.39
C PRO A 113 10.06 5.10 21.78
N LEU A 114 11.37 5.38 21.89
CA LEU A 114 12.08 5.57 23.14
C LEU A 114 12.70 6.96 23.23
N ASN A 115 12.92 7.38 24.48
CA ASN A 115 13.57 8.65 24.82
C ASN A 115 14.96 8.38 25.39
N GLU A 116 15.96 9.01 24.80
CA GLU A 116 17.36 8.86 25.18
C GLU A 116 17.63 9.27 26.63
N GLU A 117 17.12 10.43 27.04
CA GLU A 117 17.38 10.96 28.37
C GLU A 117 16.64 10.20 29.46
N CYS A 118 15.44 9.72 29.17
CA CYS A 118 14.70 8.84 30.07
C CYS A 118 15.43 7.51 30.29
N TRP A 119 16.02 6.97 29.23
CA TRP A 119 16.83 5.76 29.32
C TRP A 119 18.09 5.94 30.15
N LEU A 120 18.81 7.05 29.95
CA LEU A 120 20.10 7.31 30.59
C LEU A 120 20.00 8.01 31.94
N GLY A 121 18.86 8.61 32.28
CA GLY A 121 18.67 9.36 33.52
C GLY A 121 19.50 10.64 33.57
N THR A 122 19.53 11.41 32.48
CA THR A 122 20.30 12.65 32.39
C THR A 122 19.77 13.73 33.32
N GLY A 123 20.61 14.75 33.60
CA GLY A 123 20.24 15.85 34.48
C GLY A 123 19.19 16.85 33.93
N ASN A 124 18.71 16.64 32.70
CA ASN A 124 17.71 17.50 32.06
C ASN A 124 16.26 17.04 32.34
N LEU A 125 16.07 15.88 32.94
CA LEU A 125 14.74 15.36 33.25
C LEU A 125 14.07 16.16 34.38
N PRO A 126 12.74 16.37 34.33
CA PRO A 126 12.01 16.99 35.42
C PRO A 126 12.07 16.12 36.69
N PRO A 127 12.00 16.72 37.89
CA PRO A 127 12.08 15.98 39.15
C PRO A 127 10.99 14.89 39.34
N THR A 128 9.90 14.99 38.60
CA THR A 128 8.80 14.02 38.60
C THR A 128 9.00 12.88 37.63
N ALA A 129 10.05 12.92 36.80
CA ALA A 129 10.31 11.86 35.83
C ALA A 129 10.61 10.53 36.53
N PRO A 130 10.17 9.40 35.95
CA PRO A 130 10.62 8.08 36.38
C PRO A 130 12.15 7.98 36.34
N SER A 131 12.73 7.17 37.23
CA SER A 131 14.17 6.92 37.16
C SER A 131 14.54 6.12 35.89
N ALA A 132 15.78 6.26 35.41
CA ALA A 132 16.29 5.49 34.29
C ALA A 132 16.07 3.96 34.47
N ALA A 133 16.38 3.44 35.66
CA ALA A 133 16.16 2.02 35.97
C ALA A 133 14.69 1.61 35.85
N ALA A 134 13.75 2.47 36.26
CA ALA A 134 12.31 2.21 36.13
C ALA A 134 11.89 2.24 34.65
N TYR A 135 12.39 3.19 33.89
CA TYR A 135 12.14 3.31 32.44
C TYR A 135 12.66 2.07 31.68
N GLN A 136 13.93 1.73 31.87
CA GLN A 136 14.57 0.56 31.27
C GLN A 136 13.83 -0.73 31.61
N GLN A 137 13.43 -0.90 32.89
CA GLN A 137 12.69 -2.11 33.33
C GLN A 137 11.28 -2.17 32.70
N ALA A 138 10.59 -1.06 32.57
CA ALA A 138 9.27 -1.02 31.95
C ALA A 138 9.35 -1.37 30.45
N VAL A 139 10.31 -0.79 29.73
CA VAL A 139 10.58 -1.12 28.32
C VAL A 139 10.90 -2.61 28.17
N LYS A 140 11.78 -3.13 29.02
CA LYS A 140 12.14 -4.55 28.98
C LYS A 140 10.94 -5.45 29.25
N THR A 141 10.15 -5.15 30.28
CA THR A 141 8.98 -5.95 30.67
C THR A 141 7.96 -5.99 29.54
N TYR A 142 7.71 -4.85 28.89
CA TYR A 142 6.76 -4.77 27.78
C TYR A 142 7.27 -5.50 26.54
N ALA A 143 8.54 -5.32 26.17
CA ALA A 143 9.16 -6.03 25.06
C ALA A 143 9.15 -7.56 25.28
N ASP A 144 9.50 -8.02 26.48
CA ASP A 144 9.48 -9.45 26.82
C ASP A 144 8.04 -10.03 26.75
N LEU A 145 7.04 -9.26 27.18
CA LEU A 145 5.63 -9.66 27.11
C LEU A 145 5.16 -9.79 25.64
N LEU A 146 5.49 -8.83 24.79
CA LEU A 146 5.19 -8.89 23.36
C LEU A 146 5.83 -10.12 22.70
N VAL A 147 7.13 -10.34 22.95
CA VAL A 147 7.88 -11.47 22.41
C VAL A 147 7.29 -12.80 22.89
N ALA A 148 6.95 -12.92 24.18
CA ALA A 148 6.31 -14.13 24.72
C ALA A 148 4.93 -14.41 24.08
N ASN A 149 4.27 -13.40 23.53
CA ASN A 149 2.99 -13.49 22.84
C ASN A 149 3.10 -13.62 21.31
N GLY A 150 4.30 -13.84 20.77
CA GLY A 150 4.50 -14.04 19.33
C GLY A 150 4.63 -12.75 18.53
N ILE A 151 4.85 -11.59 19.18
CA ILE A 151 4.97 -10.28 18.55
C ILE A 151 6.42 -9.82 18.61
N ASN A 152 7.05 -9.58 17.46
CA ASN A 152 8.38 -9.00 17.36
C ASN A 152 8.37 -7.52 17.81
N VAL A 153 9.50 -7.03 18.24
CA VAL A 153 9.63 -5.67 18.76
C VAL A 153 10.67 -4.89 17.96
N ILE A 154 10.33 -3.67 17.59
CA ILE A 154 11.29 -2.68 17.07
C ILE A 154 11.47 -1.62 18.16
N LEU A 155 12.67 -1.49 18.70
CA LEU A 155 13.03 -0.40 19.62
C LEU A 155 13.63 0.73 18.81
N ASP A 156 13.08 1.93 18.95
CA ASP A 156 13.42 3.10 18.18
C ASP A 156 13.97 4.21 19.06
N LEU A 157 15.11 4.78 18.70
CA LEU A 157 15.60 6.02 19.30
C LEU A 157 14.87 7.20 18.68
N HIS A 158 13.82 7.66 19.37
CA HIS A 158 12.90 8.64 18.80
C HIS A 158 13.28 10.09 19.07
N TRP A 159 13.54 10.44 20.34
CA TRP A 159 13.95 11.77 20.77
C TRP A 159 15.29 11.75 21.48
N THR A 160 16.14 12.69 21.10
CA THR A 160 17.53 12.81 21.56
C THR A 160 17.85 14.19 22.12
N TRP A 161 18.98 14.29 22.80
CA TRP A 161 19.53 15.51 23.32
C TRP A 161 20.01 16.46 22.21
N GLY A 162 20.07 17.77 22.51
CA GLY A 162 20.66 18.79 21.65
C GLY A 162 19.69 19.92 21.34
N GLU A 163 20.19 21.15 21.31
CA GLU A 163 19.39 22.31 20.91
C GLU A 163 19.39 22.46 19.39
N TYR A 164 18.23 22.65 18.81
CA TYR A 164 18.09 22.89 17.37
C TYR A 164 16.97 23.90 17.08
N THR A 165 17.31 24.99 16.38
CA THR A 165 16.38 26.06 16.02
C THR A 165 16.34 26.34 14.51
N GLY A 166 16.96 25.44 13.72
CA GLY A 166 17.09 25.59 12.27
C GLY A 166 15.86 25.15 11.46
N PRO A 167 16.00 25.06 10.14
CA PRO A 167 14.93 24.65 9.23
C PRO A 167 14.44 23.22 9.51
N GLY A 168 13.19 22.93 9.13
CA GLY A 168 12.60 21.59 9.29
C GLY A 168 11.81 21.40 10.59
N GLY A 169 11.72 22.39 11.44
CA GLY A 169 10.99 22.36 12.71
C GLY A 169 11.92 22.40 13.90
N GLY A 170 12.27 23.59 14.35
CA GLY A 170 13.19 23.79 15.48
C GLY A 170 12.70 23.10 16.76
N CYS A 171 13.64 22.54 17.48
CA CYS A 171 13.48 22.02 18.84
C CYS A 171 14.46 22.76 19.76
N PRO A 172 14.07 23.93 20.29
CA PRO A 172 14.96 24.80 21.04
C PRO A 172 15.30 24.27 22.43
N ASP A 173 14.56 23.29 22.93
CA ASP A 173 14.88 22.62 24.18
C ASP A 173 16.09 21.72 23.98
N VAL A 174 17.09 21.85 24.85
CA VAL A 174 18.29 21.01 24.83
C VAL A 174 17.96 19.58 25.25
N ALA A 175 16.92 19.40 26.07
CA ALA A 175 16.43 18.09 26.47
C ALA A 175 15.72 17.36 25.31
N ALA A 176 15.58 16.05 25.43
CA ALA A 176 14.91 15.18 24.47
C ALA A 176 13.37 15.32 24.53
N THR A 177 12.86 16.53 24.38
CA THR A 177 11.42 16.86 24.46
C THR A 177 10.73 16.96 23.10
N CYS A 178 11.48 16.88 22.02
CA CYS A 178 11.03 16.95 20.64
C CYS A 178 12.10 16.41 19.71
N GLN A 179 11.72 16.19 18.45
CA GLN A 179 12.61 15.62 17.45
C GLN A 179 13.76 16.53 17.05
N LYS A 180 14.94 15.96 16.94
CA LYS A 180 16.17 16.61 16.46
C LYS A 180 16.51 16.15 15.04
N PRO A 181 17.34 16.92 14.28
CA PRO A 181 17.72 16.51 12.92
C PRO A 181 18.59 15.26 12.85
N MET A 182 19.37 14.97 13.90
CA MET A 182 20.30 13.83 13.97
C MET A 182 20.51 13.44 15.43
N PRO A 183 20.88 12.19 15.72
CA PRO A 183 21.27 11.79 17.07
C PRO A 183 22.57 12.48 17.48
N ASP A 184 22.70 12.78 18.77
CA ASP A 184 23.88 13.47 19.29
C ASP A 184 25.02 12.49 19.61
N ALA A 185 26.26 12.99 19.52
CA ALA A 185 27.45 12.21 19.83
C ALA A 185 27.73 12.06 21.34
N ARG A 186 26.97 12.76 22.17
CA ARG A 186 27.19 12.77 23.63
C ARG A 186 26.56 11.58 24.32
N TYR A 187 25.34 11.24 23.95
CA TYR A 187 24.51 10.24 24.65
C TYR A 187 24.07 9.08 23.76
N SER A 188 23.74 9.31 22.48
CA SER A 188 23.15 8.29 21.63
C SER A 188 24.01 7.02 21.47
N PRO A 189 25.35 7.07 21.41
CA PRO A 189 26.16 5.85 21.40
C PRO A 189 26.05 5.05 22.70
N THR A 190 25.96 5.72 23.87
CA THR A 190 25.79 5.08 25.18
C THR A 190 24.41 4.45 25.28
N PHE A 191 23.35 5.17 24.86
CA PHE A 191 21.99 4.65 24.77
C PHE A 191 21.97 3.31 24.01
N TRP A 192 22.52 3.27 22.80
CA TRP A 192 22.53 2.05 21.99
C TRP A 192 23.40 0.94 22.58
N SER A 193 24.50 1.27 23.24
CA SER A 193 25.31 0.27 23.94
C SER A 193 24.54 -0.39 25.09
N GLU A 194 23.75 0.38 25.86
CA GLU A 194 22.95 -0.15 26.95
C GLU A 194 21.73 -0.93 26.46
N VAL A 195 20.97 -0.40 25.47
CA VAL A 195 19.85 -1.10 24.84
C VAL A 195 20.32 -2.44 24.24
N ALA A 196 21.40 -2.41 23.47
CA ALA A 196 21.95 -3.62 22.85
C ALA A 196 22.45 -4.61 23.90
N THR A 197 23.05 -4.17 25.01
CA THR A 197 23.47 -5.04 26.11
C THR A 197 22.27 -5.72 26.75
N MET A 198 21.15 -5.02 26.92
CA MET A 198 19.92 -5.55 27.53
C MET A 198 19.24 -6.60 26.65
N PHE A 199 19.26 -6.41 25.32
CA PHE A 199 18.46 -7.21 24.38
C PHE A 199 19.27 -8.13 23.44
N LYS A 200 20.62 -8.16 23.52
CA LYS A 200 21.48 -8.95 22.62
C LYS A 200 21.21 -10.46 22.61
N GLY A 201 20.54 -11.00 23.63
CA GLY A 201 20.14 -12.41 23.69
C GLY A 201 18.73 -12.68 23.17
N ASN A 202 18.05 -11.67 22.63
CA ASN A 202 16.68 -11.76 22.13
C ASN A 202 16.62 -11.32 20.65
N GLY A 203 16.82 -12.26 19.73
CA GLY A 203 16.81 -12.01 18.28
C GLY A 203 15.44 -11.62 17.72
N ALA A 204 14.37 -11.64 18.54
CA ALA A 204 13.05 -11.12 18.14
C ALA A 204 12.95 -9.59 18.27
N VAL A 205 14.00 -8.92 18.80
CA VAL A 205 14.07 -7.46 18.97
C VAL A 205 14.97 -6.86 17.88
N ILE A 206 14.46 -5.87 17.19
CA ILE A 206 15.12 -5.09 16.13
C ILE A 206 15.46 -3.70 16.70
N PHE A 207 16.58 -3.12 16.29
CA PHE A 207 17.03 -1.80 16.71
C PHE A 207 16.89 -0.80 15.57
N ASP A 208 16.00 0.18 15.68
CA ASP A 208 15.85 1.30 14.74
C ASP A 208 16.70 2.47 15.24
N LEU A 209 17.84 2.69 14.61
CA LEU A 209 18.92 3.52 15.15
C LEU A 209 18.52 4.97 15.42
N PHE A 210 17.62 5.53 14.62
CA PHE A 210 17.10 6.86 14.81
C PHE A 210 15.84 7.08 13.98
N ASN A 211 14.82 7.64 14.60
CA ASN A 211 13.48 7.80 14.06
C ASN A 211 13.44 8.47 12.67
N GLU A 212 13.75 9.76 12.61
CA GLU A 212 13.54 10.57 11.40
C GLU A 212 14.68 11.56 11.19
N PRO A 213 15.82 11.14 10.60
CA PRO A 213 16.91 12.05 10.27
C PRO A 213 16.48 13.08 9.20
N TYR A 214 16.86 14.36 9.41
CA TYR A 214 16.66 15.44 8.44
C TYR A 214 17.86 16.42 8.38
N PRO A 215 19.11 15.93 8.25
CA PRO A 215 20.29 16.80 8.13
C PRO A 215 20.30 17.58 6.81
N ASP A 216 19.54 17.16 5.82
CA ASP A 216 19.28 17.88 4.57
C ASP A 216 18.42 19.13 4.79
N ALA A 217 17.37 19.05 5.58
CA ALA A 217 16.62 20.24 5.99
C ALA A 217 17.50 21.16 6.86
N ALA A 218 18.30 20.60 7.77
CA ALA A 218 19.19 21.36 8.62
C ALA A 218 20.25 22.16 7.82
N ASN A 219 20.76 21.59 6.73
CA ASN A 219 21.67 22.31 5.83
C ASN A 219 20.93 23.18 4.79
N ASN A 220 19.64 23.40 4.94
CA ASN A 220 18.80 24.18 4.04
C ASN A 220 18.68 23.58 2.62
N TRP A 221 18.75 22.24 2.50
CA TRP A 221 18.79 21.49 1.23
C TRP A 221 19.87 21.98 0.25
N SER A 222 20.95 22.57 0.79
CA SER A 222 22.01 23.18 -0.01
C SER A 222 22.99 22.16 -0.58
N ASP A 223 23.21 21.04 0.11
CA ASP A 223 24.14 19.98 -0.27
C ASP A 223 23.61 18.60 0.19
N ALA A 224 23.03 17.85 -0.74
CA ALA A 224 22.51 16.52 -0.47
C ALA A 224 23.64 15.52 -0.14
N THR A 225 24.83 15.66 -0.72
CA THR A 225 25.96 14.76 -0.43
C THR A 225 26.48 14.98 0.98
N ALA A 226 26.58 16.23 1.41
CA ALA A 226 26.95 16.55 2.79
C ALA A 226 25.89 16.02 3.78
N ALA A 227 24.60 16.10 3.46
CA ALA A 227 23.53 15.53 4.29
C ALA A 227 23.64 14.00 4.43
N TRP A 228 23.84 13.28 3.32
CA TRP A 228 24.06 11.82 3.34
C TRP A 228 25.35 11.44 4.09
N THR A 229 26.42 12.23 3.95
CA THR A 229 27.65 12.03 4.70
C THR A 229 27.44 12.28 6.20
N CYS A 230 26.73 13.34 6.57
CA CYS A 230 26.32 13.59 7.96
C CYS A 230 25.49 12.42 8.53
N LEU A 231 24.52 11.91 7.79
CA LEU A 231 23.73 10.75 8.20
C LEU A 231 24.61 9.53 8.52
N ARG A 232 25.55 9.21 7.64
CA ARG A 232 26.41 8.03 7.82
C ARG A 232 27.49 8.26 8.88
N ASP A 233 28.25 9.34 8.76
CA ASP A 233 29.52 9.53 9.49
C ASP A 233 29.39 10.43 10.74
N GLY A 234 28.39 11.34 10.75
CA GLY A 234 28.22 12.29 11.84
C GLY A 234 29.30 13.37 11.89
N GLY A 235 29.69 13.74 13.10
CA GLY A 235 30.67 14.81 13.34
C GLY A 235 30.04 16.19 13.41
N THR A 236 30.70 17.19 12.81
CA THR A 236 30.14 18.55 12.66
C THR A 236 29.36 18.62 11.36
N CYS A 237 28.04 18.74 11.46
CA CYS A 237 27.14 18.78 10.32
C CYS A 237 26.61 20.21 10.09
N ALA A 238 26.51 20.61 8.82
CA ALA A 238 26.02 21.94 8.46
C ALA A 238 24.60 22.20 9.01
N GLY A 239 24.42 23.31 9.69
CA GLY A 239 23.13 23.72 10.26
C GLY A 239 22.76 23.05 11.59
N ILE A 240 23.52 22.06 12.06
CA ILE A 240 23.31 21.40 13.36
C ILE A 240 24.31 21.94 14.38
N THR A 241 23.83 22.37 15.55
CA THR A 241 24.60 23.10 16.56
C THR A 241 25.36 22.20 17.53
N TYR A 242 25.09 20.91 17.54
CA TYR A 242 25.72 19.91 18.41
C TYR A 242 26.49 18.86 17.60
N PRO A 243 27.51 18.21 18.20
CA PRO A 243 28.19 17.09 17.54
C PRO A 243 27.23 15.91 17.29
N VAL A 244 27.23 15.41 16.07
CA VAL A 244 26.33 14.37 15.59
C VAL A 244 26.97 12.99 15.69
N ALA A 245 26.23 12.00 16.20
CA ALA A 245 26.55 10.61 16.02
C ALA A 245 25.98 10.13 14.67
N GLY A 246 26.84 9.80 13.71
CA GLY A 246 26.40 9.18 12.46
C GLY A 246 25.94 7.74 12.68
N MET A 247 25.16 7.22 11.74
CA MET A 247 24.64 5.84 11.82
C MET A 247 25.74 4.79 11.96
N GLN A 248 26.93 5.04 11.37
CA GLN A 248 28.08 4.14 11.55
C GLN A 248 28.55 4.09 13.01
N THR A 249 28.55 5.20 13.71
CA THR A 249 28.91 5.25 15.13
C THR A 249 27.92 4.45 15.97
N LEU A 250 26.62 4.55 15.68
CA LEU A 250 25.57 3.82 16.39
C LEU A 250 25.62 2.32 16.09
N VAL A 251 25.84 1.90 14.84
CA VAL A 251 26.10 0.49 14.50
C VAL A 251 27.27 -0.05 15.29
N ASN A 252 28.39 0.69 15.34
CA ASN A 252 29.58 0.29 16.07
C ASN A 252 29.30 0.15 17.58
N ALA A 253 28.52 1.05 18.18
CA ALA A 253 28.12 0.97 19.59
C ALA A 253 27.30 -0.28 19.88
N VAL A 254 26.32 -0.61 19.03
CA VAL A 254 25.54 -1.85 19.12
C VAL A 254 26.44 -3.08 19.03
N ARG A 255 27.25 -3.15 17.98
CA ARG A 255 28.09 -4.35 17.68
C ARG A 255 29.22 -4.56 18.69
N ALA A 256 29.73 -3.50 19.31
CA ALA A 256 30.73 -3.59 20.39
C ALA A 256 30.21 -4.38 21.62
N THR A 257 28.89 -4.46 21.82
CA THR A 257 28.29 -5.26 22.90
C THR A 257 28.25 -6.76 22.60
N GLY A 258 28.52 -7.17 21.38
CA GLY A 258 28.33 -8.53 20.87
C GLY A 258 26.89 -8.81 20.40
N ALA A 259 26.01 -7.82 20.35
CA ALA A 259 24.65 -7.97 19.83
C ALA A 259 24.68 -8.26 18.30
N THR A 260 23.88 -9.25 17.88
CA THR A 260 23.70 -9.61 16.46
C THR A 260 22.30 -9.28 15.93
N ASN A 261 21.46 -8.64 16.76
CA ASN A 261 20.11 -8.20 16.39
C ASN A 261 20.10 -7.47 15.06
N VAL A 262 18.99 -7.56 14.35
CA VAL A 262 18.75 -6.76 13.14
C VAL A 262 18.76 -5.28 13.51
N ILE A 263 19.45 -4.49 12.69
CA ILE A 263 19.51 -3.03 12.81
C ILE A 263 18.74 -2.40 11.65
N MET A 264 17.91 -1.42 11.94
CA MET A 264 17.29 -0.52 10.96
C MET A 264 18.03 0.82 10.91
N SER A 265 18.19 1.36 9.71
CA SER A 265 18.77 2.69 9.48
C SER A 265 17.93 3.44 8.45
N GLY A 266 17.48 4.62 8.80
CA GLY A 266 16.70 5.50 7.94
C GLY A 266 17.49 6.18 6.83
N GLY A 267 16.77 6.98 6.03
CA GLY A 267 17.32 7.86 5.02
C GLY A 267 17.18 9.34 5.41
N LEU A 268 17.17 10.23 4.41
CA LEU A 268 16.97 11.67 4.59
C LEU A 268 15.46 12.03 4.55
N GLU A 269 15.17 13.33 4.69
CA GLU A 269 13.79 13.86 4.60
C GLU A 269 12.83 13.15 5.56
N TRP A 270 13.19 13.09 6.84
CA TRP A 270 12.39 12.34 7.84
C TRP A 270 12.17 10.87 7.45
N THR A 271 13.26 10.23 7.00
CA THR A 271 13.26 8.82 6.57
C THR A 271 12.36 8.54 5.34
N ASN A 272 11.90 9.60 4.62
CA ASN A 272 11.09 9.44 3.41
C ASN A 272 11.95 9.27 2.13
N ASN A 273 13.25 9.61 2.17
CA ASN A 273 14.16 9.55 1.01
C ASN A 273 15.24 8.49 1.21
N LEU A 274 15.17 7.39 0.45
CA LEU A 274 16.17 6.33 0.40
C LEU A 274 17.00 6.31 -0.90
N SER A 275 16.92 7.36 -1.75
CA SER A 275 17.47 7.37 -3.10
C SER A 275 18.97 7.06 -3.20
N ARG A 276 19.76 7.39 -2.16
CA ARG A 276 21.18 7.08 -2.08
C ARG A 276 21.53 6.20 -0.87
N TRP A 277 20.54 5.57 -0.24
CA TRP A 277 20.76 4.75 0.95
C TRP A 277 21.78 3.64 0.73
N LEU A 278 21.75 2.96 -0.40
CA LEU A 278 22.70 1.89 -0.75
C LEU A 278 24.17 2.38 -0.83
N GLU A 279 24.38 3.64 -1.21
CA GLU A 279 25.69 4.29 -1.29
C GLU A 279 26.18 4.72 0.12
N PHE A 280 25.28 5.16 0.97
CA PHE A 280 25.59 5.76 2.27
C PHE A 280 25.19 4.91 3.48
N LYS A 281 24.67 3.71 3.29
CA LYS A 281 24.35 2.83 4.42
C LYS A 281 25.58 2.56 5.29
N PRO A 282 25.43 2.47 6.62
CA PRO A 282 26.53 2.10 7.47
C PRO A 282 27.00 0.66 7.16
N ALA A 283 28.25 0.38 7.41
CA ALA A 283 28.79 -0.96 7.34
C ALA A 283 28.42 -1.73 8.62
N ASP A 284 27.81 -2.90 8.45
CA ASP A 284 27.52 -3.81 9.56
C ASP A 284 28.31 -5.12 9.39
N PRO A 285 29.23 -5.45 10.30
CA PRO A 285 30.06 -6.65 10.17
C PRO A 285 29.27 -7.95 10.31
N THR A 286 28.07 -7.91 10.86
CA THR A 286 27.20 -9.11 10.99
C THR A 286 26.29 -9.32 9.78
N GLY A 287 26.17 -8.32 8.89
CA GLY A 287 25.28 -8.36 7.75
C GLY A 287 23.78 -8.25 8.10
N ASN A 288 23.44 -7.92 9.34
CA ASN A 288 22.05 -7.81 9.83
C ASN A 288 21.53 -6.37 9.77
N LEU A 289 21.71 -5.69 8.64
CA LEU A 289 21.26 -4.32 8.41
C LEU A 289 20.09 -4.30 7.42
N MET A 290 19.05 -3.54 7.75
CA MET A 290 17.91 -3.24 6.88
C MET A 290 17.65 -1.74 6.80
N ALA A 291 16.90 -1.31 5.78
CA ALA A 291 16.52 0.08 5.63
C ALA A 291 15.20 0.39 6.35
N SER A 292 15.13 1.57 6.98
CA SER A 292 13.90 2.16 7.52
C SER A 292 13.33 3.18 6.54
N TRP A 293 12.00 3.22 6.37
CA TRP A 293 11.28 4.16 5.53
C TRP A 293 10.06 4.69 6.28
N HIS A 294 9.74 5.98 6.13
CA HIS A 294 8.51 6.57 6.65
C HIS A 294 7.67 7.16 5.52
N SER A 295 6.36 7.01 5.60
CA SER A 295 5.46 7.46 4.55
C SER A 295 4.18 8.08 5.08
N TYR A 296 4.05 9.38 4.87
CA TYR A 296 2.86 10.17 5.17
C TYR A 296 2.41 10.93 3.93
N ASN A 297 1.10 11.18 3.80
CA ASN A 297 0.53 11.86 2.63
C ASN A 297 1.00 13.32 2.43
N PHE A 298 1.76 13.86 3.36
CA PHE A 298 2.35 15.19 3.30
C PHE A 298 3.89 15.18 3.07
N ASN A 299 4.51 14.01 2.92
CA ASN A 299 5.92 13.88 2.59
C ASN A 299 6.23 14.27 1.13
N GLY A 300 7.50 14.24 0.74
CA GLY A 300 7.94 14.50 -0.63
C GLY A 300 7.68 13.33 -1.57
N CYS A 301 7.88 12.09 -1.11
CA CYS A 301 7.74 10.86 -1.89
C CYS A 301 6.43 10.14 -1.51
N VAL A 302 5.32 10.46 -2.20
CA VAL A 302 3.96 10.01 -1.86
C VAL A 302 3.23 9.29 -3.00
N THR A 303 3.92 8.93 -4.06
CA THR A 303 3.33 8.26 -5.21
C THR A 303 4.02 6.93 -5.50
N THR A 304 3.29 5.99 -6.09
CA THR A 304 3.82 4.68 -6.50
C THR A 304 5.09 4.82 -7.35
N SER A 305 5.12 5.75 -8.31
CA SER A 305 6.31 5.98 -9.15
C SER A 305 7.52 6.45 -8.34
N CYS A 306 7.30 7.27 -7.30
CA CYS A 306 8.38 7.68 -6.41
C CYS A 306 8.82 6.51 -5.53
N TRP A 307 7.89 5.75 -4.99
CA TRP A 307 8.23 4.57 -4.19
C TRP A 307 9.00 3.53 -5.00
N ASP A 308 8.61 3.27 -6.25
CA ASP A 308 9.31 2.33 -7.15
C ASP A 308 10.79 2.73 -7.36
N SER A 309 11.03 4.01 -7.65
CA SER A 309 12.37 4.51 -7.95
C SER A 309 13.23 4.72 -6.72
N ASN A 310 12.65 5.09 -5.58
CA ASN A 310 13.34 5.48 -4.36
C ASN A 310 13.47 4.29 -3.39
N ILE A 311 12.34 3.69 -3.02
CA ILE A 311 12.27 2.63 -2.02
C ILE A 311 12.44 1.24 -2.67
N GLY A 312 11.79 1.01 -3.80
CA GLY A 312 11.82 -0.27 -4.54
C GLY A 312 13.23 -0.67 -4.97
N ALA A 313 14.06 0.29 -5.38
CA ALA A 313 15.46 0.05 -5.71
C ALA A 313 16.27 -0.45 -4.51
N VAL A 314 15.96 0.00 -3.30
CA VAL A 314 16.58 -0.47 -2.04
C VAL A 314 16.01 -1.83 -1.65
N ALA A 315 14.68 -2.00 -1.69
CA ALA A 315 14.00 -3.24 -1.35
C ALA A 315 14.39 -4.43 -2.25
N ALA A 316 14.89 -4.15 -3.45
CA ALA A 316 15.47 -5.18 -4.33
C ALA A 316 16.78 -5.76 -3.81
N GLN A 317 17.50 -5.09 -2.89
CA GLN A 317 18.84 -5.47 -2.44
C GLN A 317 18.93 -5.78 -0.94
N VAL A 318 18.17 -5.08 -0.11
CA VAL A 318 18.12 -5.28 1.35
C VAL A 318 16.67 -5.29 1.82
N PRO A 319 16.36 -5.84 3.01
CA PRO A 319 15.03 -5.72 3.57
C PRO A 319 14.72 -4.24 3.86
N VAL A 320 13.46 -3.86 3.63
CA VAL A 320 12.94 -2.53 3.98
C VAL A 320 11.75 -2.68 4.92
N GLN A 321 11.72 -1.86 5.96
CA GLN A 321 10.58 -1.69 6.85
C GLN A 321 10.07 -0.25 6.75
N ALA A 322 8.80 -0.06 6.43
CA ALA A 322 8.16 1.21 6.69
C ALA A 322 7.93 1.32 8.22
N GLY A 323 8.88 1.95 8.92
CA GLY A 323 8.83 2.15 10.39
C GLY A 323 7.61 2.96 10.81
N GLU A 324 7.16 3.86 9.93
CA GLU A 324 5.92 4.59 10.09
C GLU A 324 5.17 4.73 8.76
N ILE A 325 3.88 4.44 8.79
CA ILE A 325 2.94 4.84 7.74
C ILE A 325 1.77 5.57 8.38
N GLY A 326 1.29 6.63 7.74
CA GLY A 326 0.17 7.40 8.26
C GLY A 326 -0.35 8.45 7.29
N GLN A 327 -1.40 9.16 7.71
CA GLN A 327 -1.95 10.29 6.97
C GLN A 327 -2.58 11.31 7.94
N ASN A 328 -2.64 12.58 7.54
CA ASN A 328 -3.14 13.67 8.38
C ASN A 328 -4.67 13.82 8.37
N THR A 329 -5.38 12.78 8.00
CA THR A 329 -6.84 12.70 8.01
C THR A 329 -7.28 11.41 8.70
N CYS A 330 -8.56 11.33 9.12
CA CYS A 330 -9.12 10.09 9.64
C CYS A 330 -9.52 9.08 8.54
N ALA A 331 -9.31 9.38 7.26
CA ALA A 331 -9.48 8.44 6.15
C ALA A 331 -8.35 7.39 6.12
N HIS A 332 -8.43 6.42 5.24
CA HIS A 332 -7.39 5.40 5.05
C HIS A 332 -6.92 5.26 3.60
N ASP A 333 -7.40 6.14 2.71
CA ASP A 333 -7.14 6.09 1.27
C ASP A 333 -5.65 6.17 0.89
N TYR A 334 -4.85 6.92 1.66
CA TYR A 334 -3.41 6.98 1.44
C TYR A 334 -2.70 5.75 1.98
N ILE A 335 -2.97 5.35 3.23
CA ILE A 335 -2.31 4.17 3.80
C ILE A 335 -2.69 2.89 3.05
N ASP A 336 -3.88 2.79 2.46
CA ASP A 336 -4.27 1.68 1.59
C ASP A 336 -3.34 1.55 0.37
N GLN A 337 -2.98 2.69 -0.25
CA GLN A 337 -2.03 2.70 -1.37
C GLN A 337 -0.62 2.30 -0.93
N VAL A 338 -0.17 2.81 0.23
CA VAL A 338 1.13 2.45 0.80
C VAL A 338 1.20 0.96 1.13
N MET A 339 0.18 0.42 1.83
CA MET A 339 0.13 -1.00 2.19
C MET A 339 0.06 -1.90 0.95
N ALA A 340 -0.76 -1.57 -0.04
CA ALA A 340 -0.85 -2.33 -1.28
C ALA A 340 0.49 -2.37 -2.04
N TRP A 341 1.20 -1.24 -2.09
CA TRP A 341 2.53 -1.17 -2.69
C TRP A 341 3.56 -1.96 -1.88
N ALA A 342 3.55 -1.82 -0.56
CA ALA A 342 4.45 -2.51 0.36
C ALA A 342 4.26 -4.04 0.27
N ASP A 343 3.01 -4.51 0.23
CA ASP A 343 2.67 -5.93 0.06
C ASP A 343 3.24 -6.49 -1.26
N ALA A 344 3.04 -5.76 -2.37
CA ALA A 344 3.57 -6.15 -3.68
C ALA A 344 5.10 -6.22 -3.72
N ASN A 345 5.77 -5.38 -2.93
CA ASN A 345 7.24 -5.29 -2.87
C ASN A 345 7.86 -6.01 -1.66
N LYS A 346 7.03 -6.71 -0.84
CA LYS A 346 7.46 -7.46 0.35
C LYS A 346 8.11 -6.58 1.43
N VAL A 347 7.76 -5.31 1.45
CA VAL A 347 8.14 -4.33 2.47
C VAL A 347 7.22 -4.50 3.68
N GLY A 348 7.80 -4.54 4.88
CA GLY A 348 7.01 -4.50 6.12
C GLY A 348 6.53 -3.09 6.45
N TYR A 349 5.53 -2.96 7.33
CA TYR A 349 5.06 -1.66 7.78
C TYR A 349 4.50 -1.69 9.20
N THR A 350 4.66 -0.57 9.90
CA THR A 350 4.05 -0.29 11.20
C THR A 350 3.32 1.06 11.13
N ALA A 351 1.99 1.03 11.33
CA ALA A 351 1.19 2.25 11.23
C ALA A 351 1.34 3.13 12.49
N TRP A 352 1.36 4.42 12.30
CA TRP A 352 1.28 5.41 13.37
C TRP A 352 -0.22 5.72 13.62
N THR A 353 -0.80 5.59 14.83
CA THR A 353 -0.21 5.06 16.07
C THR A 353 -1.29 4.35 16.89
N TRP A 354 -0.93 3.35 17.70
CA TRP A 354 -1.82 2.61 18.60
C TRP A 354 -2.07 3.41 19.88
N ASN A 355 -2.83 4.49 19.78
CA ASN A 355 -3.18 5.41 20.87
C ASN A 355 -4.61 5.91 20.70
N PRO A 356 -5.36 6.18 21.80
CA PRO A 356 -6.73 6.67 21.76
C PRO A 356 -6.82 8.20 21.90
N TRP A 357 -6.03 8.95 21.15
CA TRP A 357 -5.98 10.43 21.24
C TRP A 357 -7.08 11.14 20.46
N GLY A 358 -7.97 10.36 19.79
CA GLY A 358 -8.99 10.87 18.90
C GLY A 358 -8.48 11.20 17.50
N CYS A 359 -9.31 10.93 16.52
CA CYS A 359 -8.93 11.06 15.11
C CYS A 359 -9.00 12.50 14.56
N SER A 360 -9.27 13.51 15.38
CA SER A 360 -9.36 14.90 14.92
C SER A 360 -8.04 15.48 14.38
N GLY A 361 -6.90 14.88 14.75
CA GLY A 361 -5.57 15.21 14.22
C GLY A 361 -5.05 14.24 13.16
N GLY A 362 -5.85 13.23 12.76
CA GLY A 362 -5.43 12.14 11.88
C GLY A 362 -4.59 11.07 12.60
N ASN A 363 -4.29 10.00 11.90
CA ASN A 363 -3.30 8.96 12.22
C ASN A 363 -3.34 8.25 13.59
N VAL A 364 -4.49 8.17 14.27
CA VAL A 364 -4.68 7.31 15.44
C VAL A 364 -5.57 6.12 15.11
N LEU A 365 -5.12 4.93 15.50
CA LEU A 365 -5.72 3.66 15.09
C LEU A 365 -6.88 3.21 15.97
N ILE A 366 -6.87 3.59 17.25
CA ILE A 366 -7.84 3.10 18.23
C ILE A 366 -8.57 4.24 18.94
N GLU A 367 -9.82 3.96 19.34
CA GLU A 367 -10.64 4.86 20.17
C GLU A 367 -10.46 4.59 21.66
N ASP A 368 -10.08 3.37 22.00
CA ASP A 368 -9.81 2.92 23.38
C ASP A 368 -8.72 1.84 23.43
N TRP A 369 -8.19 1.59 24.61
CA TRP A 369 -7.13 0.60 24.83
C TRP A 369 -7.59 -0.87 24.67
N ASN A 370 -8.88 -1.15 24.49
CA ASN A 370 -9.37 -2.49 24.14
C ASN A 370 -9.21 -2.79 22.64
N GLY A 371 -8.69 -1.83 21.87
CA GLY A 371 -8.47 -1.99 20.44
C GLY A 371 -9.72 -1.78 19.59
N THR A 372 -10.67 -0.98 20.08
CA THR A 372 -11.76 -0.48 19.22
C THR A 372 -11.15 0.42 18.14
N PRO A 373 -11.31 0.10 16.84
CA PRO A 373 -10.70 0.89 15.79
C PRO A 373 -11.36 2.26 15.69
N THR A 374 -10.59 3.30 15.36
CA THR A 374 -11.15 4.59 14.96
C THR A 374 -11.94 4.43 13.69
N SER A 375 -13.08 5.14 13.61
CA SER A 375 -13.88 5.18 12.40
C SER A 375 -13.06 5.66 11.22
N THR A 376 -13.05 4.86 10.19
CA THR A 376 -12.33 4.86 8.92
C THR A 376 -10.84 4.53 9.02
N TYR A 377 -9.97 5.32 9.65
CA TYR A 377 -8.53 5.08 9.65
C TYR A 377 -8.15 3.73 10.31
N GLY A 378 -8.57 3.52 11.56
CA GLY A 378 -8.33 2.26 12.27
C GLY A 378 -9.06 1.08 11.66
N GLU A 379 -10.32 1.28 11.20
CA GLU A 379 -11.10 0.24 10.52
C GLU A 379 -10.43 -0.23 9.24
N GLY A 380 -9.95 0.70 8.39
CA GLY A 380 -9.26 0.37 7.14
C GLY A 380 -7.97 -0.41 7.40
N PHE A 381 -7.12 0.07 8.31
CA PHE A 381 -5.88 -0.62 8.68
C PHE A 381 -6.13 -2.02 9.28
N LYS A 382 -7.08 -2.14 10.22
CA LYS A 382 -7.47 -3.42 10.81
C LYS A 382 -7.98 -4.40 9.77
N ALA A 383 -8.88 -3.95 8.88
CA ALA A 383 -9.42 -4.79 7.82
C ALA A 383 -8.31 -5.30 6.90
N HIS A 384 -7.34 -4.44 6.58
CA HIS A 384 -6.18 -4.83 5.78
C HIS A 384 -5.34 -5.89 6.48
N LEU A 385 -4.96 -5.70 7.75
CA LEU A 385 -4.18 -6.70 8.50
C LEU A 385 -4.93 -8.03 8.64
N LEU A 386 -6.25 -8.00 8.87
CA LEU A 386 -7.07 -9.21 8.95
C LEU A 386 -7.14 -9.96 7.62
N SER A 387 -6.98 -9.27 6.49
CA SER A 387 -6.91 -9.89 5.17
C SER A 387 -5.57 -10.60 4.92
N GLN A 388 -4.51 -10.22 5.65
CA GLN A 388 -3.21 -10.90 5.56
C GLN A 388 -3.28 -12.27 6.23
N THR A 389 -2.60 -13.25 5.66
CA THR A 389 -2.54 -14.59 6.23
C THR A 389 -1.63 -14.63 7.45
N PRO A 390 -2.05 -15.20 8.60
CA PRO A 390 -1.15 -15.45 9.71
C PRO A 390 -0.04 -16.42 9.29
N GLY A 391 1.20 -15.97 9.36
CA GLY A 391 2.35 -16.79 8.99
C GLY A 391 2.73 -16.74 7.53
N ASP A 392 2.20 -15.78 6.76
CA ASP A 392 2.74 -15.46 5.45
C ASP A 392 3.99 -14.57 5.59
N PRO A 393 5.18 -15.19 5.58
CA PRO A 393 6.47 -14.48 5.55
C PRO A 393 6.84 -14.12 4.10
N GLY A 394 5.88 -13.65 3.35
CA GLY A 394 6.06 -13.30 1.94
C GLY A 394 5.75 -14.45 1.01
N GLY A 395 4.50 -14.83 0.95
CA GLY A 395 3.96 -15.58 -0.13
C GLY A 395 3.20 -16.83 0.30
N ASP A 396 1.89 -16.72 0.37
CA ASP A 396 1.07 -17.84 -0.04
C ASP A 396 1.63 -18.35 -1.36
N THR A 397 2.19 -19.55 -1.34
CA THR A 397 2.72 -20.23 -2.53
C THR A 397 1.71 -21.26 -3.08
N ALA A 398 0.61 -21.46 -2.37
CA ALA A 398 -0.46 -22.32 -2.80
C ALA A 398 -1.33 -21.56 -3.81
N ALA A 399 -1.33 -22.02 -5.04
CA ALA A 399 -2.21 -21.44 -6.05
C ALA A 399 -3.67 -21.85 -5.80
N PRO A 400 -4.65 -20.99 -6.10
CA PRO A 400 -6.06 -21.36 -6.07
C PRO A 400 -6.35 -22.62 -6.88
N THR A 401 -7.39 -23.33 -6.50
CA THR A 401 -7.90 -24.42 -7.34
C THR A 401 -8.32 -23.89 -8.72
N ALA A 402 -8.23 -24.73 -9.75
CA ALA A 402 -8.71 -24.35 -11.08
C ALA A 402 -10.18 -23.90 -11.02
N PRO A 403 -10.56 -22.81 -11.72
CA PRO A 403 -11.98 -22.48 -11.91
C PRO A 403 -12.73 -23.61 -12.58
N GLY A 404 -14.01 -23.76 -12.25
CA GLY A 404 -14.88 -24.70 -12.99
C GLY A 404 -14.92 -24.39 -14.48
N THR A 405 -15.35 -25.35 -15.29
CA THR A 405 -15.54 -25.16 -16.75
C THR A 405 -16.44 -23.96 -17.00
N PRO A 406 -15.99 -22.93 -17.74
CA PRO A 406 -16.82 -21.76 -18.03
C PRO A 406 -18.05 -22.16 -18.88
N THR A 407 -19.16 -21.50 -18.64
CA THR A 407 -20.37 -21.52 -19.47
C THR A 407 -20.61 -20.15 -20.06
N ALA A 408 -21.14 -20.09 -21.26
CA ALA A 408 -21.46 -18.83 -21.93
C ALA A 408 -22.96 -18.56 -21.94
N SER A 409 -23.33 -17.32 -21.70
CA SER A 409 -24.70 -16.81 -21.79
C SER A 409 -24.70 -15.40 -22.40
N GLU A 410 -25.86 -14.84 -22.71
CA GLU A 410 -26.03 -13.50 -23.23
C GLU A 410 -25.09 -13.21 -24.41
N VAL A 411 -24.97 -14.18 -25.33
CA VAL A 411 -24.10 -14.09 -26.49
C VAL A 411 -24.70 -13.15 -27.51
N THR A 412 -23.98 -12.11 -27.88
CA THR A 412 -24.34 -11.11 -28.89
C THR A 412 -23.37 -11.17 -30.07
N ALA A 413 -23.48 -10.22 -30.99
CA ALA A 413 -22.50 -10.08 -32.09
C ALA A 413 -21.13 -9.59 -31.61
N THR A 414 -21.06 -8.92 -30.46
CA THR A 414 -19.83 -8.24 -29.98
C THR A 414 -19.45 -8.57 -28.57
N SER A 415 -20.22 -9.43 -27.88
CA SER A 415 -19.96 -9.80 -26.49
C SER A 415 -20.46 -11.22 -26.16
N ALA A 416 -19.91 -11.77 -25.08
CA ALA A 416 -20.41 -12.99 -24.45
C ALA A 416 -20.18 -12.89 -22.93
N THR A 417 -21.16 -13.26 -22.14
CA THR A 417 -21.02 -13.35 -20.68
C THR A 417 -20.59 -14.77 -20.32
N LEU A 418 -19.47 -14.88 -19.63
CA LEU A 418 -18.91 -16.13 -19.11
C LEU A 418 -19.17 -16.23 -17.61
N SER A 419 -19.54 -17.43 -17.14
CA SER A 419 -19.66 -17.75 -15.72
C SER A 419 -19.10 -19.15 -15.45
N TRP A 420 -18.55 -19.35 -14.25
CA TRP A 420 -17.85 -20.58 -13.85
C TRP A 420 -18.07 -20.89 -12.37
N ALA A 421 -17.83 -22.14 -11.95
CA ALA A 421 -17.79 -22.44 -10.53
C ALA A 421 -16.57 -21.78 -9.88
N ALA A 422 -16.78 -21.15 -8.71
CA ALA A 422 -15.74 -20.44 -8.00
C ALA A 422 -14.60 -21.38 -7.60
N SER A 423 -13.38 -20.85 -7.66
CA SER A 423 -12.19 -21.50 -7.10
C SER A 423 -12.18 -21.37 -5.59
N THR A 424 -11.46 -22.26 -4.93
CA THR A 424 -11.12 -22.18 -3.50
C THR A 424 -9.61 -22.03 -3.36
N ASP A 425 -9.20 -21.44 -2.26
CA ASP A 425 -7.81 -21.22 -1.93
C ASP A 425 -7.65 -21.25 -0.40
N ASN A 426 -6.44 -21.53 0.11
CA ASN A 426 -6.16 -21.60 1.54
C ASN A 426 -6.25 -20.23 2.22
N VAL A 427 -6.07 -19.14 1.46
CA VAL A 427 -6.16 -17.74 1.91
C VAL A 427 -7.43 -17.10 1.37
N GLY A 428 -7.62 -17.18 0.07
CA GLY A 428 -8.80 -16.66 -0.62
C GLY A 428 -8.50 -16.22 -2.04
N VAL A 429 -9.50 -16.42 -2.91
CA VAL A 429 -9.45 -15.99 -4.31
C VAL A 429 -9.80 -14.51 -4.39
N THR A 430 -8.90 -13.69 -4.92
CA THR A 430 -9.12 -12.24 -5.09
C THR A 430 -9.65 -11.87 -6.47
N GLY A 431 -9.57 -12.78 -7.44
CA GLY A 431 -10.10 -12.50 -8.77
C GLY A 431 -9.81 -13.57 -9.80
N TYR A 432 -10.25 -13.27 -11.02
CA TYR A 432 -10.14 -14.17 -12.17
C TYR A 432 -9.65 -13.41 -13.39
N ASP A 433 -8.82 -14.08 -14.19
CA ASP A 433 -8.39 -13.61 -15.51
C ASP A 433 -8.99 -14.51 -16.58
N VAL A 434 -9.76 -13.94 -17.51
CA VAL A 434 -10.26 -14.62 -18.69
C VAL A 434 -9.27 -14.44 -19.84
N VAL A 435 -8.87 -15.55 -20.43
CA VAL A 435 -7.99 -15.58 -21.59
C VAL A 435 -8.71 -16.12 -22.81
N ARG A 436 -8.40 -15.55 -23.96
CA ARG A 436 -8.74 -16.10 -25.28
C ARG A 436 -7.62 -17.03 -25.71
N VAL A 437 -7.99 -18.24 -26.16
CA VAL A 437 -7.05 -19.25 -26.66
C VAL A 437 -7.15 -19.31 -28.18
N THR A 438 -6.03 -19.05 -28.87
CA THR A 438 -5.95 -19.07 -30.34
C THR A 438 -4.68 -19.79 -30.76
N GLY A 439 -4.79 -20.96 -31.42
CA GLY A 439 -3.63 -21.70 -31.88
C GLY A 439 -2.62 -22.09 -30.77
N GLY A 440 -3.12 -22.31 -29.55
CA GLY A 440 -2.26 -22.58 -28.38
C GLY A 440 -1.75 -21.33 -27.65
N THR A 441 -1.90 -20.14 -28.23
CA THR A 441 -1.53 -18.87 -27.59
C THR A 441 -2.70 -18.33 -26.77
N GLU A 442 -2.39 -17.83 -25.57
CA GLU A 442 -3.36 -17.22 -24.66
C GLU A 442 -3.18 -15.70 -24.60
N THR A 443 -4.29 -14.99 -24.69
CA THR A 443 -4.32 -13.52 -24.54
C THR A 443 -5.37 -13.17 -23.50
N ARG A 444 -4.99 -12.42 -22.44
CA ARG A 444 -5.94 -11.92 -21.45
C ARG A 444 -6.92 -10.94 -22.11
N VAL A 445 -8.21 -11.17 -21.93
CA VAL A 445 -9.28 -10.35 -22.54
C VAL A 445 -10.22 -9.71 -21.52
N ALA A 446 -10.30 -10.24 -20.31
CA ALA A 446 -11.09 -9.65 -19.22
C ALA A 446 -10.55 -10.06 -17.86
N GLY A 447 -10.95 -9.32 -16.81
CA GLY A 447 -10.73 -9.67 -15.41
C GLY A 447 -11.99 -9.40 -14.60
N SER A 448 -12.18 -10.14 -13.49
CA SER A 448 -13.33 -10.00 -12.60
C SER A 448 -12.95 -10.38 -11.18
N ALA A 449 -13.51 -9.69 -10.20
CA ALA A 449 -13.45 -10.10 -8.79
C ALA A 449 -14.47 -11.21 -8.46
N SER A 450 -15.45 -11.45 -9.33
CA SER A 450 -16.47 -12.50 -9.19
C SER A 450 -16.30 -13.58 -10.24
N ASN A 451 -16.98 -14.70 -10.07
CA ASN A 451 -16.98 -15.85 -10.99
C ASN A 451 -17.86 -15.64 -12.24
N ARG A 452 -18.02 -14.39 -12.67
CA ARG A 452 -18.76 -13.96 -13.87
C ARG A 452 -18.13 -12.73 -14.49
N VAL A 453 -18.10 -12.66 -15.83
CA VAL A 453 -17.66 -11.46 -16.56
C VAL A 453 -18.23 -11.45 -17.98
N THR A 454 -18.49 -10.25 -18.50
CA THR A 454 -18.84 -10.06 -19.91
C THR A 454 -17.58 -9.68 -20.70
N VAL A 455 -17.20 -10.53 -21.65
CA VAL A 455 -16.14 -10.25 -22.62
C VAL A 455 -16.75 -9.45 -23.77
N THR A 456 -16.18 -8.30 -24.08
CA THR A 456 -16.64 -7.38 -25.14
C THR A 456 -15.60 -7.26 -26.26
N GLY A 457 -15.92 -6.53 -27.34
CA GLY A 457 -15.01 -6.33 -28.46
C GLY A 457 -14.83 -7.56 -29.35
N LEU A 458 -15.77 -8.49 -29.29
CA LEU A 458 -15.82 -9.66 -30.16
C LEU A 458 -16.37 -9.28 -31.54
N SER A 459 -16.13 -10.12 -32.53
CA SER A 459 -16.66 -9.99 -33.87
C SER A 459 -17.81 -10.96 -34.09
N GLY A 460 -18.82 -10.55 -34.85
CA GLY A 460 -19.99 -11.35 -35.12
C GLY A 460 -19.70 -12.66 -35.89
N ASN A 461 -20.53 -13.67 -35.68
CA ASN A 461 -20.45 -14.98 -36.28
C ASN A 461 -19.03 -15.60 -36.25
N THR A 462 -18.35 -15.43 -35.14
CA THR A 462 -16.97 -15.87 -34.97
C THR A 462 -16.87 -16.75 -33.73
N ALA A 463 -16.20 -17.89 -33.88
CA ALA A 463 -15.93 -18.79 -32.78
C ALA A 463 -14.73 -18.28 -31.96
N TYR A 464 -14.91 -18.21 -30.67
CA TYR A 464 -13.87 -17.85 -29.69
C TYR A 464 -13.76 -18.93 -28.63
N THR A 465 -12.55 -19.31 -28.31
CA THR A 465 -12.29 -20.25 -27.21
C THR A 465 -11.74 -19.48 -26.03
N PHE A 466 -12.35 -19.61 -24.86
CA PHE A 466 -11.96 -18.96 -23.64
C PHE A 466 -11.61 -19.99 -22.55
N ALA A 467 -10.72 -19.56 -21.67
CA ALA A 467 -10.40 -20.24 -20.41
C ALA A 467 -10.26 -19.21 -19.30
N VAL A 468 -10.28 -19.68 -18.06
CA VAL A 468 -10.22 -18.82 -16.87
C VAL A 468 -9.13 -19.32 -15.94
N TYR A 469 -8.47 -18.38 -15.30
CA TYR A 469 -7.55 -18.60 -14.20
C TYR A 469 -8.05 -17.83 -12.97
N ALA A 470 -7.94 -18.44 -11.81
CA ALA A 470 -8.09 -17.74 -10.55
C ALA A 470 -6.73 -17.18 -10.09
N LYS A 471 -6.78 -16.13 -9.29
CA LYS A 471 -5.63 -15.56 -8.61
C LYS A 471 -6.00 -15.19 -7.19
N ASP A 472 -5.02 -15.30 -6.29
CA ASP A 472 -5.09 -14.88 -4.90
C ASP A 472 -4.47 -13.49 -4.68
N ALA A 473 -4.37 -13.08 -3.43
CA ALA A 473 -3.74 -11.82 -3.05
C ALA A 473 -2.21 -11.87 -3.15
N ALA A 474 -1.61 -13.06 -3.05
CA ALA A 474 -0.16 -13.26 -3.16
C ALA A 474 0.34 -13.27 -4.61
N GLY A 475 -0.58 -13.24 -5.58
CA GLY A 475 -0.27 -13.29 -7.01
C GLY A 475 -0.09 -14.69 -7.56
N ASN A 476 -0.37 -15.75 -6.77
CA ASN A 476 -0.37 -17.11 -7.32
C ASN A 476 -1.55 -17.28 -8.27
N ARG A 477 -1.32 -17.97 -9.36
CA ARG A 477 -2.30 -18.22 -10.40
C ARG A 477 -2.61 -19.70 -10.45
N SER A 478 -3.89 -20.04 -10.46
CA SER A 478 -4.36 -21.42 -10.57
C SER A 478 -3.90 -22.09 -11.86
N THR A 479 -4.02 -23.38 -11.93
CA THR A 479 -4.06 -24.07 -13.23
C THR A 479 -5.28 -23.58 -14.02
N ARG A 480 -5.19 -23.71 -15.34
CA ARG A 480 -6.23 -23.27 -16.27
C ARG A 480 -7.51 -24.09 -16.09
N SER A 481 -8.68 -23.44 -16.18
CA SER A 481 -9.95 -24.14 -16.36
C SER A 481 -9.98 -24.96 -17.66
N ALA A 482 -10.91 -25.84 -17.78
CA ALA A 482 -11.32 -26.35 -19.12
C ALA A 482 -11.76 -25.17 -20.00
N THR A 483 -11.71 -25.37 -21.31
CA THR A 483 -12.08 -24.31 -22.27
C THR A 483 -13.58 -24.35 -22.59
N VAL A 484 -14.15 -23.20 -22.91
CA VAL A 484 -15.47 -23.07 -23.54
C VAL A 484 -15.29 -22.43 -24.92
N THR A 485 -15.98 -22.98 -25.93
CA THR A 485 -16.05 -22.34 -27.24
C THR A 485 -17.40 -21.68 -27.41
N VAL A 486 -17.39 -20.40 -27.77
CA VAL A 486 -18.58 -19.55 -27.97
C VAL A 486 -18.55 -19.00 -29.37
N THR A 487 -19.64 -19.19 -30.10
CA THR A 487 -19.82 -18.50 -31.39
C THR A 487 -20.73 -17.32 -31.18
N THR A 488 -20.21 -16.12 -31.46
CA THR A 488 -20.98 -14.86 -31.40
C THR A 488 -22.11 -14.87 -32.43
N THR A 489 -23.20 -14.20 -32.12
CA THR A 489 -24.31 -13.99 -33.07
C THR A 489 -23.94 -12.96 -34.12
N GLY A 490 -24.71 -12.83 -35.21
CA GLY A 490 -24.52 -11.81 -36.24
C GLY A 490 -23.79 -12.31 -37.50
N THR A 491 -23.52 -11.40 -38.41
CA THR A 491 -22.97 -11.74 -39.74
C THR A 491 -21.44 -11.88 -39.72
N PRO A 492 -20.85 -12.83 -40.51
CA PRO A 492 -19.40 -12.90 -40.70
C PRO A 492 -18.86 -11.59 -41.26
N ALA A 493 -17.63 -11.21 -40.90
CA ALA A 493 -17.02 -10.05 -41.46
C ALA A 493 -16.55 -10.25 -42.90
N GLY A 494 -16.54 -9.17 -43.65
CA GLY A 494 -16.24 -9.17 -45.04
C GLY A 494 -17.52 -9.29 -45.92
N THR A 495 -18.70 -9.29 -45.29
CA THR A 495 -20.00 -9.30 -45.98
C THR A 495 -20.64 -7.92 -46.04
N CYS A 496 -19.84 -6.89 -46.25
CA CYS A 496 -20.31 -5.53 -46.47
C CYS A 496 -19.57 -4.86 -47.62
N SER A 497 -20.28 -4.00 -48.35
CA SER A 497 -19.66 -3.00 -49.24
C SER A 497 -20.13 -1.58 -48.84
N VAL A 498 -19.25 -0.61 -48.98
CA VAL A 498 -19.54 0.79 -48.64
C VAL A 498 -19.22 1.67 -49.85
N GLY A 499 -20.25 2.38 -50.31
CA GLY A 499 -20.12 3.44 -51.30
C GLY A 499 -20.06 4.81 -50.62
N TYR A 500 -19.13 5.64 -51.02
CA TYR A 500 -19.03 7.03 -50.58
C TYR A 500 -19.24 7.96 -51.79
N ARG A 501 -20.21 8.84 -51.70
CA ARG A 501 -20.55 9.79 -52.77
C ARG A 501 -20.51 11.22 -52.25
N LEU A 502 -19.68 12.05 -52.87
CA LEU A 502 -19.71 13.51 -52.69
C LEU A 502 -20.95 14.05 -53.38
N VAL A 503 -21.85 14.70 -52.65
CA VAL A 503 -23.13 15.25 -53.18
C VAL A 503 -22.96 16.71 -53.55
N GLY A 504 -22.22 17.48 -52.76
CA GLY A 504 -21.94 18.89 -52.99
C GLY A 504 -20.68 19.33 -52.29
N ASP A 505 -19.95 20.28 -52.87
CA ASP A 505 -18.72 20.84 -52.31
C ASP A 505 -18.76 22.37 -52.50
N TRP A 506 -18.56 23.11 -51.39
CA TRP A 506 -18.60 24.57 -51.39
C TRP A 506 -17.59 25.13 -50.40
N GLY A 507 -16.76 26.03 -50.80
CA GLY A 507 -15.85 26.79 -49.97
C GLY A 507 -15.29 26.01 -48.76
N SER A 508 -15.85 26.24 -47.59
CA SER A 508 -15.43 25.64 -46.32
C SER A 508 -16.20 24.36 -45.89
N GLY A 509 -17.15 23.86 -46.71
CA GLY A 509 -17.99 22.73 -46.38
C GLY A 509 -18.29 21.80 -47.55
N PHE A 510 -18.85 20.63 -47.24
CA PHE A 510 -19.31 19.66 -48.23
C PHE A 510 -20.45 18.80 -47.68
N GLN A 511 -21.19 18.21 -48.60
CA GLN A 511 -22.18 17.18 -48.28
C GLN A 511 -21.79 15.85 -48.95
N SER A 512 -21.88 14.78 -48.19
CA SER A 512 -21.65 13.42 -48.71
C SER A 512 -22.71 12.43 -48.24
N GLU A 513 -22.83 11.37 -49.01
CA GLU A 513 -23.62 10.19 -48.68
C GLU A 513 -22.74 8.96 -48.55
N ILE A 514 -23.08 8.10 -47.59
CA ILE A 514 -22.47 6.78 -47.40
C ILE A 514 -23.56 5.72 -47.51
N THR A 515 -23.44 4.82 -48.50
CA THR A 515 -24.34 3.68 -48.64
C THR A 515 -23.64 2.43 -48.10
N ILE A 516 -24.20 1.84 -47.09
CA ILE A 516 -23.73 0.58 -46.51
C ILE A 516 -24.62 -0.54 -47.05
N ARG A 517 -24.03 -1.50 -47.75
CA ARG A 517 -24.74 -2.69 -48.24
C ARG A 517 -24.30 -3.93 -47.47
N ASN A 518 -25.24 -4.72 -46.94
CA ASN A 518 -25.01 -6.03 -46.41
C ASN A 518 -24.96 -7.05 -47.55
N THR A 519 -23.77 -7.57 -47.86
CA THR A 519 -23.56 -8.58 -48.89
C THR A 519 -23.63 -10.02 -48.32
N GLY A 520 -23.93 -10.16 -47.03
CA GLY A 520 -24.07 -11.45 -46.34
C GLY A 520 -25.47 -12.04 -46.45
N ALA A 521 -25.60 -13.27 -45.99
CA ALA A 521 -26.85 -14.08 -46.02
C ALA A 521 -27.78 -13.80 -44.83
N ALA A 522 -27.36 -13.06 -43.83
CA ALA A 522 -28.14 -12.71 -42.62
C ALA A 522 -28.26 -11.20 -42.44
N ALA A 523 -29.30 -10.73 -41.74
CA ALA A 523 -29.45 -9.34 -41.38
C ALA A 523 -28.37 -8.88 -40.40
N VAL A 524 -27.95 -7.60 -40.51
CA VAL A 524 -27.00 -6.93 -39.59
C VAL A 524 -27.75 -5.88 -38.81
N SER A 525 -27.81 -6.01 -37.48
CA SER A 525 -28.44 -5.04 -36.58
C SER A 525 -27.44 -4.43 -35.65
N ASN A 526 -27.73 -3.24 -35.09
CA ASN A 526 -26.86 -2.52 -34.15
C ASN A 526 -25.44 -2.34 -34.71
N TRP A 527 -25.33 -2.06 -35.99
CA TRP A 527 -24.04 -1.93 -36.65
C TRP A 527 -23.30 -0.66 -36.22
N LYS A 528 -21.98 -0.69 -36.38
CA LYS A 528 -21.09 0.47 -36.15
C LYS A 528 -20.20 0.66 -37.38
N LEU A 529 -20.38 1.78 -38.08
CA LEU A 529 -19.52 2.17 -39.19
C LEU A 529 -18.32 2.94 -38.66
N GLY A 530 -17.11 2.61 -39.11
CA GLY A 530 -15.88 3.34 -38.83
C GLY A 530 -15.19 3.77 -40.11
N PHE A 531 -14.64 5.00 -40.17
CA PHE A 531 -13.79 5.51 -41.24
C PHE A 531 -12.91 6.67 -40.75
N THR A 532 -11.93 7.09 -41.53
CA THR A 532 -11.01 8.19 -41.17
C THR A 532 -10.93 9.22 -42.25
N PHE A 533 -11.11 10.48 -41.91
CA PHE A 533 -10.82 11.62 -42.74
C PHE A 533 -9.34 11.97 -42.76
N ALA A 534 -8.75 12.16 -43.95
CA ALA A 534 -7.32 12.41 -44.09
C ALA A 534 -6.93 13.91 -43.96
N ASN A 535 -7.87 14.83 -44.10
CA ASN A 535 -7.59 16.27 -44.24
C ASN A 535 -8.23 17.14 -43.14
N GLY A 536 -8.52 16.53 -41.96
CA GLY A 536 -9.09 17.27 -40.84
C GLY A 536 -10.54 17.72 -41.01
N GLN A 537 -11.30 17.04 -41.88
CA GLN A 537 -12.75 17.30 -42.06
C GLN A 537 -13.48 17.02 -40.76
N THR A 538 -14.52 17.78 -40.43
CA THR A 538 -15.34 17.67 -39.23
C THR A 538 -16.83 17.60 -39.55
N ILE A 539 -17.54 16.59 -39.10
CA ILE A 539 -18.97 16.41 -39.32
C ILE A 539 -19.74 17.39 -38.43
N ASN A 540 -20.59 18.22 -39.05
CA ASN A 540 -21.46 19.19 -38.38
C ASN A 540 -22.85 18.60 -38.11
N ASN A 541 -23.38 17.83 -39.08
CA ASN A 541 -24.70 17.21 -38.99
C ASN A 541 -24.71 15.92 -39.79
N MET A 542 -25.43 14.90 -39.29
CA MET A 542 -25.59 13.62 -39.97
C MET A 542 -27.04 13.12 -39.78
N TRP A 543 -27.56 12.48 -40.82
CA TRP A 543 -28.82 11.75 -40.77
C TRP A 543 -28.63 10.29 -41.16
N GLY A 544 -29.49 9.41 -40.64
CA GLY A 544 -29.36 7.97 -40.79
C GLY A 544 -28.43 7.31 -39.74
N GLY A 545 -27.71 8.10 -38.94
CA GLY A 545 -26.86 7.64 -37.88
C GLY A 545 -26.37 8.77 -36.99
N THR A 546 -25.77 8.43 -35.85
CA THR A 546 -25.18 9.35 -34.87
C THR A 546 -23.65 9.23 -34.92
N PRO A 547 -22.91 10.25 -35.34
CA PRO A 547 -21.47 10.21 -35.41
C PRO A 547 -20.81 10.54 -34.05
N THR A 548 -19.69 9.93 -33.79
CA THR A 548 -18.69 10.35 -32.78
C THR A 548 -17.37 10.52 -33.51
N GLN A 549 -16.76 11.71 -33.44
CA GLN A 549 -15.52 12.03 -34.13
C GLN A 549 -14.42 12.46 -33.13
N THR A 550 -13.23 11.91 -33.31
CA THR A 550 -12.01 12.32 -32.55
C THR A 550 -10.89 12.50 -33.56
N GLY A 551 -10.51 13.77 -33.79
CA GLY A 551 -9.61 14.12 -34.90
C GLY A 551 -10.19 13.69 -36.24
N GLY A 552 -9.42 12.94 -37.02
CA GLY A 552 -9.88 12.40 -38.31
C GLY A 552 -10.73 11.13 -38.19
N SER A 553 -10.71 10.45 -37.06
CA SER A 553 -11.40 9.16 -36.88
C SER A 553 -12.88 9.37 -36.57
N VAL A 554 -13.75 8.73 -37.33
CA VAL A 554 -15.21 8.82 -37.24
C VAL A 554 -15.79 7.43 -36.95
N SER A 555 -16.71 7.39 -35.98
CA SER A 555 -17.51 6.23 -35.64
C SER A 555 -19.00 6.60 -35.67
N VAL A 556 -19.82 5.83 -36.37
CA VAL A 556 -21.26 6.08 -36.52
C VAL A 556 -22.05 4.89 -36.03
N ILE A 557 -23.00 5.12 -35.13
CA ILE A 557 -24.03 4.15 -34.74
C ILE A 557 -25.32 4.45 -35.54
N PRO A 558 -26.18 3.44 -35.83
CA PRO A 558 -27.41 3.65 -36.62
C PRO A 558 -28.43 4.52 -35.86
N ALA A 559 -29.25 5.21 -36.61
CA ALA A 559 -30.54 5.70 -36.12
C ALA A 559 -31.54 4.52 -36.05
N SER A 560 -32.64 4.67 -35.28
CA SER A 560 -33.61 3.60 -35.11
C SER A 560 -34.20 3.05 -36.40
N TYR A 561 -34.32 3.87 -37.43
CA TYR A 561 -34.85 3.47 -38.73
C TYR A 561 -33.80 2.91 -39.71
N THR A 562 -32.51 2.94 -39.34
CA THR A 562 -31.40 2.33 -40.10
C THR A 562 -30.73 1.21 -39.33
N ASP A 563 -31.24 0.88 -38.16
CA ASP A 563 -30.60 -0.05 -37.24
C ASP A 563 -30.37 -1.46 -37.83
N THR A 564 -31.22 -1.90 -38.72
CA THR A 564 -31.11 -3.23 -39.32
C THR A 564 -30.95 -3.18 -40.82
N ILE A 565 -29.87 -3.80 -41.36
CA ILE A 565 -29.64 -3.98 -42.79
C ILE A 565 -29.93 -5.46 -43.11
N THR A 566 -31.02 -5.70 -43.82
CA THR A 566 -31.42 -7.07 -44.25
C THR A 566 -30.35 -7.68 -45.15
N ALA A 567 -30.37 -9.02 -45.29
CA ALA A 567 -29.49 -9.72 -46.21
C ALA A 567 -29.67 -9.21 -47.63
N GLY A 568 -28.57 -8.80 -48.29
CA GLY A 568 -28.58 -8.16 -49.60
C GLY A 568 -29.10 -6.69 -49.64
N GLY A 569 -29.63 -6.19 -48.51
CA GLY A 569 -30.17 -4.84 -48.37
C GLY A 569 -29.10 -3.74 -48.17
N SER A 570 -29.55 -2.51 -48.16
CA SER A 570 -28.68 -1.34 -47.97
C SER A 570 -29.36 -0.30 -47.09
N VAL A 571 -28.56 0.51 -46.40
CA VAL A 571 -28.95 1.77 -45.74
C VAL A 571 -28.06 2.89 -46.23
N THR A 572 -28.62 4.11 -46.33
CA THR A 572 -27.88 5.31 -46.76
C THR A 572 -27.88 6.30 -45.61
N LEU A 573 -26.69 6.80 -45.31
CA LEU A 573 -26.42 7.88 -44.38
C LEU A 573 -26.05 9.11 -45.16
N GLY A 574 -26.40 10.30 -44.70
CA GLY A 574 -25.91 11.53 -45.28
C GLY A 574 -25.36 12.44 -44.20
N PHE A 575 -24.41 13.29 -44.57
CA PHE A 575 -23.85 14.26 -43.63
C PHE A 575 -23.36 15.53 -44.31
N ILE A 576 -23.33 16.60 -43.53
CA ILE A 576 -22.67 17.88 -43.86
C ILE A 576 -21.45 18.00 -42.94
N ALA A 577 -20.32 18.39 -43.54
CA ALA A 577 -19.07 18.52 -42.81
C ALA A 577 -18.30 19.79 -43.27
N ASN A 578 -17.47 20.32 -42.39
CA ASN A 578 -16.48 21.33 -42.70
C ASN A 578 -15.24 20.69 -43.32
N LYS A 579 -14.54 21.43 -44.16
CA LYS A 579 -13.26 21.02 -44.74
C LYS A 579 -12.29 22.20 -44.82
N GLY A 580 -11.01 21.87 -44.95
CA GLY A 580 -9.97 22.83 -45.38
C GLY A 580 -9.86 22.95 -46.91
N ALA A 581 -8.67 23.25 -47.39
CA ALA A 581 -8.39 23.40 -48.81
C ALA A 581 -8.56 22.09 -49.60
N THR A 582 -8.41 20.93 -48.97
CA THR A 582 -8.51 19.60 -49.56
C THR A 582 -9.67 18.82 -48.97
N ASN A 583 -10.33 18.00 -49.80
CA ASN A 583 -11.46 17.15 -49.40
C ASN A 583 -11.31 15.75 -50.00
N THR A 584 -10.34 14.98 -49.47
CA THR A 584 -10.13 13.62 -49.95
C THR A 584 -11.14 12.69 -49.28
N ALA A 585 -11.82 11.87 -50.08
CA ALA A 585 -12.77 10.88 -49.61
C ALA A 585 -12.04 9.81 -48.74
N PRO A 586 -12.69 9.29 -47.70
CA PRO A 586 -12.18 8.10 -46.99
C PRO A 586 -12.05 6.90 -47.95
N THR A 587 -10.95 6.17 -47.82
CA THR A 587 -10.64 5.00 -48.67
C THR A 587 -10.90 3.68 -48.00
N THR A 588 -11.07 3.67 -46.68
CA THR A 588 -11.28 2.45 -45.87
C THR A 588 -12.47 2.64 -44.96
N PHE A 589 -13.35 1.67 -44.96
CA PHE A 589 -14.54 1.62 -44.11
C PHE A 589 -14.57 0.31 -43.35
N THR A 590 -15.01 0.36 -42.11
CA THR A 590 -15.25 -0.83 -41.28
C THR A 590 -16.70 -0.87 -40.82
N LEU A 591 -17.32 -2.03 -40.83
CA LEU A 591 -18.64 -2.26 -40.25
C LEU A 591 -18.47 -3.21 -39.05
N SER A 592 -18.82 -2.72 -37.85
CA SER A 592 -18.63 -3.44 -36.61
C SER A 592 -17.20 -3.98 -36.41
N GLY A 593 -16.21 -3.14 -36.78
CA GLY A 593 -14.77 -3.41 -36.63
C GLY A 593 -14.12 -4.23 -37.75
N ARG A 594 -14.85 -4.52 -38.85
CA ARG A 594 -14.32 -5.29 -39.98
C ARG A 594 -14.37 -4.48 -41.29
N THR A 595 -13.32 -4.62 -42.08
CA THR A 595 -13.16 -3.89 -43.33
C THR A 595 -14.22 -4.33 -44.35
N CYS A 596 -14.94 -3.36 -44.90
CA CYS A 596 -15.85 -3.53 -46.04
C CYS A 596 -15.11 -3.34 -47.35
N THR A 597 -15.61 -3.95 -48.42
CA THR A 597 -15.20 -3.56 -49.78
C THR A 597 -15.72 -2.17 -50.08
N THR A 598 -14.95 -1.35 -50.78
CA THR A 598 -15.41 -0.07 -51.35
C THR A 598 -16.15 -0.34 -52.64
N ALA A 599 -17.36 0.26 -52.79
CA ALA A 599 -18.21 0.13 -53.99
C ALA A 599 -18.08 1.35 -54.89
#